data_c7878eb783d5631258b0a1683f5dbc03
#
_entry.id   c7878eb783d5631258b0a1683f5dbc03
#
_cell.length_a   1.000
_cell.length_b   1.000
_cell.length_c   1.000
_cell.angle_alpha   90.00
_cell.angle_beta   90.00
_cell.angle_gamma   90.00
#
_symmetry.space_group_name_H-M   'P 1'
#
loop_
_entity.id
_entity.type
_entity.pdbx_description
1 polymer ?
#
loop_
_entity_poly.entity_id
_entity_poly.type
_entity_poly.pdbx_seq_one_letter_code
_entity_poly.pdbx_strand_id
1 'polypeptide(L)'
;LFILSFLLISCEEEVPPITYTLTTKVTPPGAGTVDPASGSYDEGSSVTISATPTENYSFKQWTGTGSGTANPLIFKIISNTTITAEFELIDSDKDGVADALDKCSNTPTGVTVNSEGCALSQLDSDSDGVADDKDKCPNTTEGESVDENGCSTPFYVDENGVTVKAKDWVTAGTTGELNGIFYTAVNIDTLRLMFSREEDVSKVVTTLITDMSYLFSNAPVTPCDCPFGGPDEILFNPDISSWDVSNITNMSYMFGSKEMIVFFNKDISKWDVSKVTDMSNMFNPAGVFNQNIGSWDVSNVTDMSEIFRGAETFNQDIGSWDVSKVTDMSSMFYISAFNKDISEWNVSNVTNMSNMFAGSSFNNNSISGWNVSKVTDMSNMFSGNYYFNHSLNSWNVSNVTDMSSMFFGANKFNGDIGSWDVSKVTDMSNMFNSNVTFNQDISGWNTGNLTNMRGMFSYASSFNQDIGNWDVSKVTDMSWMFYELISPGNKDEIRPFNQDIGSWDVGKVTD
;
A
#
# COMPACT_ATOMS: atom_id res chain seq x y z
N LEU A 1 -113.31 -9.73 91.36
CA LEU A 1 -111.99 -10.03 91.78
C LEU A 1 -111.08 -10.06 90.50
N PHE A 2 -110.23 -9.09 90.34
CA PHE A 2 -109.32 -8.91 89.16
C PHE A 2 -107.93 -9.40 89.54
N ILE A 3 -107.31 -10.25 88.70
CA ILE A 3 -105.95 -10.61 88.83
C ILE A 3 -105.24 -9.93 87.70
N LEU A 4 -104.24 -9.09 88.06
CA LEU A 4 -103.39 -8.36 87.12
C LEU A 4 -102.12 -9.22 86.86
N SER A 5 -101.88 -9.62 85.66
CA SER A 5 -100.71 -10.36 85.26
C SER A 5 -99.64 -9.38 84.76
N PHE A 6 -98.43 -9.35 85.38
CA PHE A 6 -97.27 -8.55 84.95
C PHE A 6 -96.49 -9.38 83.98
N LEU A 7 -96.32 -8.88 82.78
CA LEU A 7 -95.32 -9.40 81.79
C LEU A 7 -93.98 -8.67 82.07
N LEU A 8 -92.94 -9.47 82.46
CA LEU A 8 -91.55 -9.03 82.46
C LEU A 8 -91.00 -9.19 81.00
N ILE A 9 -90.64 -8.10 80.35
CA ILE A 9 -89.85 -8.07 79.11
C ILE A 9 -88.40 -8.05 79.54
N SER A 10 -87.64 -9.14 79.25
CA SER A 10 -86.20 -9.20 79.34
C SER A 10 -85.59 -8.50 78.11
N CYS A 11 -84.88 -7.42 78.30
CA CYS A 11 -84.06 -6.81 77.29
C CYS A 11 -82.69 -7.54 77.32
N GLU A 12 -82.48 -8.47 76.40
CA GLU A 12 -81.12 -8.94 76.13
C GLU A 12 -80.37 -7.84 75.40
N GLU A 13 -79.28 -7.33 75.99
CA GLU A 13 -78.32 -6.45 75.34
C GLU A 13 -77.54 -7.33 74.29
N GLU A 14 -77.80 -7.15 73.02
CA GLU A 14 -76.98 -7.74 71.99
C GLU A 14 -75.54 -7.12 72.06
N VAL A 15 -74.55 -7.89 72.46
CA VAL A 15 -73.17 -7.52 72.41
C VAL A 15 -72.78 -7.41 70.95
N PRO A 16 -72.31 -6.25 70.47
CA PRO A 16 -71.92 -6.11 69.08
C PRO A 16 -70.83 -7.14 68.73
N PRO A 17 -70.91 -7.76 67.61
CA PRO A 17 -69.88 -8.76 67.17
C PRO A 17 -68.54 -8.12 67.15
N ILE A 18 -67.51 -8.85 67.67
CA ILE A 18 -66.08 -8.47 67.56
C ILE A 18 -65.70 -8.53 66.09
N THR A 19 -65.25 -7.43 65.52
CA THR A 19 -64.78 -7.33 64.13
C THR A 19 -63.28 -7.06 64.05
N TYR A 20 -62.63 -7.66 63.04
CA TYR A 20 -61.26 -7.45 62.78
C TYR A 20 -61.05 -6.91 61.34
N THR A 21 -60.03 -6.06 61.20
CA THR A 21 -59.66 -5.45 59.88
C THR A 21 -58.73 -6.31 59.13
N LEU A 22 -59.10 -6.64 57.88
CA LEU A 22 -58.20 -7.14 56.87
C LEU A 22 -57.59 -5.98 56.07
N THR A 23 -56.26 -5.91 56.00
CA THR A 23 -55.51 -4.99 55.15
C THR A 23 -54.80 -5.78 54.09
N THR A 24 -55.12 -5.53 52.83
CA THR A 24 -54.45 -6.17 51.68
C THR A 24 -53.45 -5.20 51.03
N LYS A 25 -52.34 -5.71 50.65
CA LYS A 25 -51.24 -4.98 49.93
C LYS A 25 -50.80 -5.74 48.71
N VAL A 26 -50.15 -5.03 47.77
CA VAL A 26 -49.55 -5.56 46.56
C VAL A 26 -48.10 -5.14 46.50
N THR A 27 -47.21 -6.06 46.18
CA THR A 27 -45.79 -5.81 45.98
C THR A 27 -45.29 -6.54 44.71
N PRO A 28 -44.59 -5.85 43.79
CA PRO A 28 -44.36 -4.40 43.75
C PRO A 28 -45.66 -3.63 43.45
N PRO A 29 -45.75 -2.31 43.80
CA PRO A 29 -46.95 -1.51 43.53
C PRO A 29 -47.30 -1.54 42.05
N GLY A 30 -48.60 -1.81 41.75
CA GLY A 30 -49.09 -1.88 40.37
C GLY A 30 -48.96 -3.25 39.68
N ALA A 31 -48.33 -4.24 40.30
CA ALA A 31 -48.13 -5.57 39.72
C ALA A 31 -49.36 -6.46 39.68
N GLY A 32 -50.46 -6.03 40.33
CA GLY A 32 -51.70 -6.79 40.36
C GLY A 32 -52.76 -6.13 41.29
N THR A 33 -53.84 -6.87 41.51
CA THR A 33 -54.93 -6.48 42.42
C THR A 33 -55.27 -7.63 43.39
N VAL A 34 -55.89 -7.28 44.53
CA VAL A 34 -56.41 -8.24 45.52
C VAL A 34 -57.88 -8.02 45.69
N ASP A 35 -58.68 -9.08 45.58
CA ASP A 35 -60.13 -9.02 45.83
C ASP A 35 -60.52 -10.07 46.88
N PRO A 36 -61.30 -9.72 47.88
CA PRO A 36 -61.69 -8.36 48.21
C PRO A 36 -60.55 -7.49 48.70
N ALA A 37 -60.68 -6.20 48.49
CA ALA A 37 -59.75 -5.20 49.07
C ALA A 37 -59.90 -5.17 50.60
N SER A 38 -59.07 -4.34 51.27
CA SER A 38 -59.14 -4.20 52.72
C SER A 38 -60.61 -3.98 53.25
N GLY A 39 -60.99 -4.63 54.32
CA GLY A 39 -62.34 -4.61 54.85
C GLY A 39 -62.40 -5.06 56.30
N SER A 40 -63.61 -4.94 56.93
CA SER A 40 -63.88 -5.40 58.27
C SER A 40 -64.75 -6.64 58.26
N TYR A 41 -64.44 -7.63 59.12
CA TYR A 41 -65.08 -8.94 59.18
C TYR A 41 -65.26 -9.38 60.60
N ASP A 42 -66.37 -10.12 60.88
CA ASP A 42 -66.65 -10.68 62.18
C ASP A 42 -65.64 -11.71 62.62
N GLU A 43 -65.33 -11.80 63.90
CA GLU A 43 -64.39 -12.78 64.45
C GLU A 43 -64.73 -14.21 64.03
N GLY A 44 -63.74 -14.94 63.54
CA GLY A 44 -63.88 -16.35 63.13
C GLY A 44 -64.51 -16.56 61.76
N SER A 45 -64.92 -15.52 61.06
CA SER A 45 -65.45 -15.60 59.74
C SER A 45 -64.34 -16.11 58.76
N SER A 46 -64.75 -16.88 57.74
CA SER A 46 -63.89 -17.39 56.70
C SER A 46 -63.81 -16.36 55.56
N VAL A 47 -62.60 -15.87 55.31
CA VAL A 47 -62.34 -14.90 54.26
C VAL A 47 -61.57 -15.58 53.12
N THR A 48 -62.03 -15.37 51.92
CA THR A 48 -61.35 -15.80 50.70
C THR A 48 -60.80 -14.56 49.98
N ILE A 49 -59.48 -14.58 49.67
CA ILE A 49 -58.85 -13.48 48.91
C ILE A 49 -58.20 -14.08 47.63
N SER A 50 -58.29 -13.32 46.54
CA SER A 50 -57.73 -13.69 45.25
C SER A 50 -56.78 -12.59 44.78
N ALA A 51 -55.64 -12.98 44.30
CA ALA A 51 -54.69 -12.09 43.64
C ALA A 51 -54.77 -12.24 42.13
N THR A 52 -54.92 -11.13 41.41
CA THR A 52 -54.94 -11.10 39.94
C THR A 52 -53.76 -10.28 39.47
N PRO A 53 -52.78 -10.89 38.75
CA PRO A 53 -51.66 -10.14 38.23
C PRO A 53 -52.09 -9.22 37.11
N THR A 54 -51.35 -8.11 36.93
CA THR A 54 -51.37 -7.31 35.70
C THR A 54 -50.51 -7.93 34.61
N GLU A 55 -50.59 -7.39 33.41
CA GLU A 55 -49.76 -7.80 32.29
C GLU A 55 -48.26 -7.81 32.67
N ASN A 56 -47.51 -8.81 32.22
CA ASN A 56 -46.10 -9.07 32.50
C ASN A 56 -45.76 -9.52 33.94
N TYR A 57 -46.76 -9.71 34.80
CA TYR A 57 -46.52 -10.23 36.15
C TYR A 57 -47.23 -11.57 36.37
N SER A 58 -46.63 -12.41 37.21
CA SER A 58 -47.22 -13.61 37.74
C SER A 58 -47.39 -13.50 39.26
N PHE A 59 -48.44 -14.18 39.83
CA PHE A 59 -48.58 -14.26 41.27
C PHE A 59 -47.51 -15.20 41.83
N LYS A 60 -46.72 -14.71 42.80
CA LYS A 60 -45.66 -15.46 43.45
C LYS A 60 -46.15 -16.15 44.70
N GLN A 61 -46.64 -15.39 45.66
CA GLN A 61 -47.06 -15.87 46.95
C GLN A 61 -47.84 -14.82 47.77
N TRP A 62 -48.50 -15.27 48.81
CA TRP A 62 -49.00 -14.41 49.88
C TRP A 62 -47.97 -14.33 51.00
N THR A 63 -47.82 -13.14 51.61
CA THR A 63 -46.93 -12.89 52.74
C THR A 63 -47.67 -12.03 53.83
N GLY A 64 -47.17 -12.03 55.06
CA GLY A 64 -47.76 -11.33 56.18
C GLY A 64 -48.43 -12.28 57.19
N THR A 65 -49.59 -11.89 57.75
CA THR A 65 -50.30 -12.69 58.77
C THR A 65 -50.88 -13.99 58.16
N GLY A 66 -51.12 -14.03 56.83
CA GLY A 66 -51.44 -15.22 56.07
C GLY A 66 -50.41 -15.38 55.02
N SER A 67 -49.83 -16.60 54.83
CA SER A 67 -48.79 -16.89 53.86
C SER A 67 -49.10 -18.15 53.13
N GLY A 68 -48.60 -18.24 51.88
CA GLY A 68 -48.73 -19.41 51.04
C GLY A 68 -48.77 -19.08 49.56
N THR A 69 -48.75 -20.13 48.74
CA THR A 69 -48.74 -20.01 47.26
C THR A 69 -50.12 -20.34 46.64
N ALA A 70 -51.11 -20.76 47.45
CA ALA A 70 -52.45 -21.01 46.93
C ALA A 70 -53.17 -19.69 46.62
N ASN A 71 -53.68 -19.59 45.42
CA ASN A 71 -54.53 -18.47 45.00
C ASN A 71 -55.80 -19.01 44.35
N PRO A 72 -56.99 -18.81 44.95
CA PRO A 72 -57.25 -17.95 46.13
C PRO A 72 -56.70 -18.52 47.45
N LEU A 73 -56.47 -17.64 48.44
CA LEU A 73 -56.15 -17.98 49.84
C LEU A 73 -57.40 -17.89 50.70
N ILE A 74 -57.69 -18.96 51.50
CA ILE A 74 -58.82 -19.04 52.44
C ILE A 74 -58.27 -19.14 53.85
N PHE A 75 -58.75 -18.27 54.74
CA PHE A 75 -58.33 -18.27 56.15
C PHE A 75 -59.45 -17.76 57.04
N LYS A 76 -59.38 -18.05 58.38
CA LYS A 76 -60.28 -17.49 59.37
C LYS A 76 -59.68 -16.24 59.99
N ILE A 77 -60.41 -15.16 60.03
CA ILE A 77 -59.99 -13.91 60.69
C ILE A 77 -60.23 -13.97 62.17
N ILE A 78 -59.16 -13.89 62.99
CA ILE A 78 -59.23 -13.97 64.47
C ILE A 78 -58.46 -12.82 65.12
N SER A 79 -57.92 -11.92 64.35
CA SER A 79 -57.21 -10.67 64.74
C SER A 79 -57.06 -9.75 63.52
N ASN A 80 -56.69 -8.48 63.78
CA ASN A 80 -56.33 -7.59 62.67
C ASN A 80 -55.22 -8.22 61.81
N THR A 81 -55.53 -8.38 60.57
CA THR A 81 -54.70 -9.19 59.62
C THR A 81 -54.20 -8.31 58.48
N THR A 82 -52.89 -8.38 58.18
CA THR A 82 -52.30 -7.78 56.98
C THR A 82 -51.72 -8.88 56.09
N ILE A 83 -52.17 -8.91 54.84
CA ILE A 83 -51.73 -9.86 53.87
C ILE A 83 -51.23 -9.12 52.60
N THR A 84 -50.06 -9.46 52.13
CA THR A 84 -49.49 -8.88 50.91
C THR A 84 -49.45 -9.94 49.81
N ALA A 85 -50.01 -9.62 48.65
CA ALA A 85 -49.78 -10.38 47.41
C ALA A 85 -48.43 -9.98 46.82
N GLU A 86 -47.53 -10.90 46.70
CA GLU A 86 -46.27 -10.70 46.00
C GLU A 86 -46.38 -11.23 44.57
N PHE A 87 -45.96 -10.39 43.63
CA PHE A 87 -45.89 -10.71 42.21
C PHE A 87 -44.45 -10.61 41.74
N GLU A 88 -44.11 -11.35 40.73
CA GLU A 88 -42.83 -11.31 40.06
C GLU A 88 -43.04 -11.10 38.56
N LEU A 89 -42.06 -10.48 37.91
CA LEU A 89 -42.06 -10.36 36.45
C LEU A 89 -41.99 -11.76 35.82
N ILE A 90 -42.69 -11.96 34.71
CA ILE A 90 -42.62 -13.19 33.96
C ILE A 90 -41.25 -13.20 33.27
N ASP A 91 -40.53 -14.31 33.40
CA ASP A 91 -39.31 -14.66 32.76
C ASP A 91 -39.48 -16.10 32.27
N SER A 92 -39.84 -16.26 31.00
CA SER A 92 -40.35 -17.51 30.45
C SER A 92 -39.27 -18.54 30.22
N ASP A 93 -38.06 -18.11 29.84
CA ASP A 93 -36.92 -19.00 29.56
C ASP A 93 -35.91 -19.06 30.72
N LYS A 94 -36.07 -18.20 31.71
CA LYS A 94 -35.30 -18.18 32.97
C LYS A 94 -33.83 -17.81 32.76
N ASP A 95 -33.60 -16.88 31.88
CA ASP A 95 -32.26 -16.34 31.58
C ASP A 95 -31.88 -15.18 32.54
N GLY A 96 -32.86 -14.63 33.29
CA GLY A 96 -32.69 -13.55 34.26
C GLY A 96 -33.16 -12.21 33.74
N VAL A 97 -33.69 -12.12 32.52
CA VAL A 97 -34.30 -10.93 31.93
C VAL A 97 -35.80 -11.20 31.75
N ALA A 98 -36.63 -10.28 32.20
CA ALA A 98 -38.09 -10.45 32.12
C ALA A 98 -38.57 -10.34 30.67
N ASP A 99 -39.60 -11.13 30.29
CA ASP A 99 -40.20 -11.18 28.95
C ASP A 99 -40.50 -9.80 28.34
N ALA A 100 -40.85 -8.82 29.20
CA ALA A 100 -41.12 -7.43 28.78
C ALA A 100 -39.88 -6.65 28.30
N LEU A 101 -38.68 -7.12 28.64
CA LEU A 101 -37.39 -6.51 28.32
C LEU A 101 -36.53 -7.44 27.45
N ASP A 102 -36.94 -8.70 27.38
CA ASP A 102 -36.25 -9.75 26.67
C ASP A 102 -36.55 -9.68 25.16
N LYS A 103 -35.49 -9.59 24.35
CA LYS A 103 -35.57 -9.63 22.89
C LYS A 103 -35.33 -11.04 22.33
N CYS A 104 -34.79 -11.95 23.15
CA CYS A 104 -34.38 -13.30 22.74
C CYS A 104 -35.13 -14.40 23.54
N SER A 105 -36.44 -14.49 23.37
CA SER A 105 -37.42 -15.24 24.17
C SER A 105 -37.24 -16.76 24.33
N ASN A 106 -36.11 -17.34 23.95
CA ASN A 106 -35.81 -18.76 24.10
C ASN A 106 -34.31 -18.98 24.39
N THR A 107 -33.73 -18.18 25.24
CA THR A 107 -32.32 -18.31 25.64
C THR A 107 -32.10 -19.58 26.44
N PRO A 108 -31.10 -20.42 26.14
CA PRO A 108 -30.83 -21.63 26.89
C PRO A 108 -30.48 -21.35 28.36
N THR A 109 -31.08 -22.11 29.27
CA THR A 109 -30.87 -21.92 30.70
C THR A 109 -29.42 -22.04 31.12
N GLY A 110 -28.90 -21.04 31.84
CA GLY A 110 -27.54 -21.04 32.39
C GLY A 110 -26.47 -20.46 31.48
N VAL A 111 -26.85 -19.91 30.35
CA VAL A 111 -25.97 -19.13 29.46
C VAL A 111 -25.92 -17.69 29.97
N THR A 112 -24.75 -17.05 29.78
CA THR A 112 -24.65 -15.60 30.11
C THR A 112 -25.31 -14.78 29.00
N VAL A 113 -26.20 -13.86 29.42
CA VAL A 113 -26.93 -12.97 28.53
C VAL A 113 -26.52 -11.52 28.69
N ASN A 114 -26.82 -10.71 27.69
CA ASN A 114 -26.71 -9.25 27.77
C ASN A 114 -27.97 -8.65 28.50
N SER A 115 -28.05 -7.32 28.58
CA SER A 115 -29.18 -6.60 29.20
C SER A 115 -30.49 -6.77 28.45
N GLU A 116 -30.51 -7.37 27.28
CA GLU A 116 -31.68 -7.59 26.44
C GLU A 116 -32.12 -9.05 26.40
N GLY A 117 -31.54 -9.92 27.23
CA GLY A 117 -31.85 -11.34 27.31
C GLY A 117 -31.20 -12.20 26.23
N CYS A 118 -30.25 -11.65 25.45
CA CYS A 118 -29.65 -12.37 24.36
C CYS A 118 -28.27 -12.96 24.73
N ALA A 119 -28.09 -14.24 24.47
CA ALA A 119 -26.78 -14.88 24.49
C ALA A 119 -25.99 -14.56 23.20
N LEU A 120 -24.65 -14.63 23.25
CA LEU A 120 -23.81 -14.43 22.05
C LEU A 120 -24.18 -15.36 20.90
N SER A 121 -24.67 -16.58 21.20
CA SER A 121 -25.13 -17.54 20.20
C SER A 121 -26.45 -17.17 19.50
N GLN A 122 -27.13 -16.12 19.97
CA GLN A 122 -28.38 -15.60 19.43
C GLN A 122 -28.21 -14.26 18.75
N LEU A 123 -27.02 -13.67 18.87
CA LEU A 123 -26.63 -12.41 18.22
C LEU A 123 -25.85 -12.73 16.94
N ASP A 124 -26.01 -11.86 15.96
CA ASP A 124 -25.24 -11.80 14.71
C ASP A 124 -25.06 -10.30 14.44
N SER A 125 -23.92 -9.77 14.94
CA SER A 125 -23.72 -8.33 15.07
C SER A 125 -23.45 -7.64 13.74
N ASP A 126 -22.91 -8.36 12.73
CA ASP A 126 -22.62 -7.84 11.40
C ASP A 126 -23.54 -8.42 10.31
N SER A 127 -24.46 -9.31 10.71
CA SER A 127 -25.49 -9.88 9.82
C SER A 127 -24.93 -10.74 8.68
N ASP A 128 -23.85 -11.47 8.94
CA ASP A 128 -23.22 -12.35 7.98
C ASP A 128 -23.78 -13.79 7.98
N GLY A 129 -24.63 -14.11 8.97
CA GLY A 129 -25.29 -15.41 9.14
C GLY A 129 -24.56 -16.34 10.10
N VAL A 130 -23.50 -15.90 10.75
CA VAL A 130 -22.77 -16.64 11.78
C VAL A 130 -22.93 -15.91 13.12
N ALA A 131 -23.33 -16.64 14.16
CA ALA A 131 -23.55 -16.04 15.47
C ALA A 131 -22.24 -15.58 16.13
N ASP A 132 -22.31 -14.50 16.92
CA ASP A 132 -21.16 -13.85 17.57
C ASP A 132 -20.27 -14.78 18.40
N ASP A 133 -20.82 -15.90 18.93
CA ASP A 133 -20.04 -16.89 19.67
C ASP A 133 -19.12 -17.76 18.81
N LYS A 134 -19.39 -17.84 17.51
CA LYS A 134 -18.65 -18.62 16.52
C LYS A 134 -17.90 -17.74 15.54
N ASP A 135 -18.37 -16.49 15.41
CA ASP A 135 -17.80 -15.52 14.50
C ASP A 135 -16.38 -15.11 14.94
N LYS A 136 -15.41 -15.30 14.05
CA LYS A 136 -14.02 -14.85 14.21
C LYS A 136 -13.72 -13.55 13.45
N CYS A 137 -14.67 -13.11 12.64
CA CYS A 137 -14.53 -11.95 11.76
C CYS A 137 -15.69 -10.95 11.96
N PRO A 138 -15.82 -10.30 13.13
CA PRO A 138 -17.03 -9.59 13.61
C PRO A 138 -17.34 -8.27 12.88
N ASN A 139 -16.85 -8.07 11.69
CA ASN A 139 -17.15 -6.92 10.84
C ASN A 139 -17.19 -7.33 9.37
N THR A 140 -17.70 -8.51 9.07
CA THR A 140 -17.91 -8.92 7.69
C THR A 140 -18.97 -8.06 7.01
N THR A 141 -18.74 -7.68 5.77
CA THR A 141 -19.67 -6.81 5.05
C THR A 141 -20.99 -7.56 4.78
N GLU A 142 -22.12 -6.93 5.08
CA GLU A 142 -23.45 -7.49 4.83
C GLU A 142 -23.60 -7.99 3.39
N GLY A 143 -24.02 -9.27 3.25
CA GLY A 143 -24.23 -9.92 1.95
C GLY A 143 -23.01 -10.61 1.34
N GLU A 144 -21.85 -10.56 1.99
CA GLU A 144 -20.72 -11.40 1.59
C GLU A 144 -20.97 -12.88 1.97
N SER A 145 -20.51 -13.82 1.12
CA SER A 145 -20.50 -15.22 1.49
C SER A 145 -19.37 -15.51 2.49
N VAL A 146 -19.71 -16.13 3.61
CA VAL A 146 -18.76 -16.46 4.68
C VAL A 146 -18.60 -17.96 4.87
N ASP A 147 -17.53 -18.35 5.54
CA ASP A 147 -17.30 -19.71 6.01
C ASP A 147 -18.02 -19.98 7.36
N GLU A 148 -17.80 -21.15 7.92
CA GLU A 148 -18.36 -21.55 9.22
C GLU A 148 -17.87 -20.72 10.42
N ASN A 149 -16.88 -19.84 10.23
CA ASN A 149 -16.30 -18.96 11.24
C ASN A 149 -16.71 -17.48 11.03
N GLY A 150 -17.68 -17.19 10.16
CA GLY A 150 -18.08 -15.81 9.85
C GLY A 150 -17.06 -15.06 8.97
N CYS A 151 -16.05 -15.73 8.46
CA CYS A 151 -15.05 -15.06 7.66
C CYS A 151 -15.38 -15.16 6.16
N SER A 152 -15.43 -14.02 5.48
CA SER A 152 -15.47 -14.00 4.03
C SER A 152 -14.20 -14.65 3.47
N THR A 153 -14.25 -15.09 2.19
CA THR A 153 -13.04 -15.64 1.54
C THR A 153 -11.85 -14.71 1.76
N PRO A 154 -10.67 -15.22 2.20
CA PRO A 154 -9.53 -14.39 2.57
C PRO A 154 -8.99 -13.56 1.42
N PHE A 155 -9.30 -13.95 0.18
CA PHE A 155 -8.77 -13.35 -1.04
C PHE A 155 -9.88 -12.95 -2.00
N TYR A 156 -9.63 -11.94 -2.81
CA TYR A 156 -10.52 -11.50 -3.87
C TYR A 156 -9.70 -11.05 -5.09
N VAL A 157 -10.34 -11.05 -6.26
CA VAL A 157 -9.73 -10.47 -7.47
C VAL A 157 -10.03 -8.98 -7.50
N ASP A 158 -8.99 -8.18 -7.69
CA ASP A 158 -9.10 -6.72 -7.83
C ASP A 158 -9.91 -6.32 -9.08
N GLU A 159 -10.36 -5.07 -9.15
CA GLU A 159 -11.14 -4.53 -10.28
C GLU A 159 -10.42 -4.66 -11.63
N ASN A 160 -9.09 -4.74 -11.63
CA ASN A 160 -8.29 -4.97 -12.83
C ASN A 160 -8.44 -6.39 -13.44
N GLY A 161 -9.16 -7.29 -12.76
CA GLY A 161 -9.47 -8.64 -13.20
C GLY A 161 -8.32 -9.65 -13.14
N VAL A 162 -7.16 -9.28 -12.62
CA VAL A 162 -5.93 -10.12 -12.60
C VAL A 162 -5.33 -10.23 -11.20
N THR A 163 -5.18 -9.11 -10.50
CA THR A 163 -4.50 -9.06 -9.20
C THR A 163 -5.32 -9.74 -8.12
N VAL A 164 -4.69 -10.62 -7.36
CA VAL A 164 -5.30 -11.28 -6.19
C VAL A 164 -4.86 -10.55 -4.93
N LYS A 165 -5.83 -10.03 -4.20
CA LYS A 165 -5.65 -9.25 -2.96
C LYS A 165 -6.15 -10.01 -1.74
N ALA A 166 -5.56 -9.70 -0.60
CA ALA A 166 -6.01 -10.18 0.70
C ALA A 166 -6.94 -9.16 1.37
N LYS A 167 -7.92 -9.68 2.14
CA LYS A 167 -8.73 -8.87 3.06
C LYS A 167 -7.88 -8.37 4.23
N ASP A 168 -8.33 -7.33 4.93
CA ASP A 168 -7.56 -6.63 5.98
C ASP A 168 -7.20 -7.51 7.19
N TRP A 169 -8.02 -8.54 7.48
CA TRP A 169 -7.79 -9.46 8.59
C TRP A 169 -6.78 -10.59 8.28
N VAL A 170 -6.36 -10.74 7.01
CA VAL A 170 -5.47 -11.82 6.57
C VAL A 170 -4.07 -11.60 7.11
N THR A 171 -3.46 -12.68 7.57
CA THR A 171 -2.06 -12.72 8.03
C THR A 171 -1.23 -13.67 7.19
N ALA A 172 0.11 -13.54 7.27
CA ALA A 172 1.00 -14.46 6.54
C ALA A 172 0.78 -15.92 6.99
N GLY A 173 0.63 -16.82 6.01
CA GLY A 173 0.30 -18.21 6.22
C GLY A 173 -1.21 -18.52 6.07
N THR A 174 -2.07 -17.50 6.00
CA THR A 174 -3.49 -17.73 5.69
C THR A 174 -3.62 -18.34 4.29
N THR A 175 -4.42 -19.41 4.19
CA THR A 175 -4.73 -20.08 2.92
C THR A 175 -6.21 -19.97 2.62
N GLY A 176 -6.58 -19.92 1.36
CA GLY A 176 -7.98 -19.92 0.94
C GLY A 176 -8.15 -20.22 -0.53
N GLU A 177 -9.34 -20.65 -0.89
CA GLU A 177 -9.72 -20.93 -2.27
C GLU A 177 -10.36 -19.70 -2.90
N LEU A 178 -9.92 -19.34 -4.11
CA LEU A 178 -10.53 -18.32 -4.95
C LEU A 178 -10.66 -18.86 -6.38
N ASN A 179 -11.89 -18.94 -6.88
CA ASN A 179 -12.19 -19.45 -8.23
C ASN A 179 -11.60 -20.85 -8.53
N GLY A 180 -11.59 -21.76 -7.55
CA GLY A 180 -11.06 -23.11 -7.70
C GLY A 180 -9.54 -23.23 -7.54
N ILE A 181 -8.85 -22.14 -7.20
CA ILE A 181 -7.39 -22.09 -6.98
C ILE A 181 -7.12 -21.79 -5.51
N PHE A 182 -6.27 -22.59 -4.87
CA PHE A 182 -5.77 -22.31 -3.52
C PHE A 182 -4.61 -21.34 -3.54
N TYR A 183 -4.76 -20.24 -2.79
CA TYR A 183 -3.74 -19.23 -2.59
C TYR A 183 -3.24 -19.23 -1.15
N THR A 184 -2.04 -18.67 -0.95
CA THR A 184 -1.44 -18.48 0.38
C THR A 184 -0.92 -17.05 0.51
N ALA A 185 -1.35 -16.33 1.56
CA ALA A 185 -0.79 -15.03 1.87
C ALA A 185 0.64 -15.19 2.44
N VAL A 186 1.58 -14.40 1.92
CA VAL A 186 2.99 -14.48 2.31
C VAL A 186 3.53 -13.13 2.78
N ASN A 187 4.53 -13.18 3.67
CA ASN A 187 5.39 -12.05 3.94
C ASN A 187 6.68 -12.15 3.09
N ILE A 188 7.50 -11.10 3.14
CA ILE A 188 8.72 -11.02 2.32
C ILE A 188 9.73 -12.13 2.64
N ASP A 189 9.87 -12.54 3.91
CA ASP A 189 10.83 -13.58 4.29
C ASP A 189 10.43 -14.94 3.74
N THR A 190 9.13 -15.27 3.81
CA THR A 190 8.58 -16.48 3.21
C THR A 190 8.76 -16.46 1.69
N LEU A 191 8.45 -15.32 1.05
CA LEU A 191 8.60 -15.18 -0.41
C LEU A 191 10.05 -15.35 -0.85
N ARG A 192 11.02 -14.72 -0.17
CA ARG A 192 12.45 -14.91 -0.44
C ARG A 192 12.90 -16.36 -0.28
N LEU A 193 12.38 -17.05 0.74
CA LEU A 193 12.66 -18.47 0.93
C LEU A 193 12.12 -19.33 -0.23
N MET A 194 10.89 -19.04 -0.70
CA MET A 194 10.31 -19.71 -1.87
C MET A 194 11.15 -19.48 -3.13
N PHE A 195 11.63 -18.24 -3.36
CA PHE A 195 12.55 -17.91 -4.45
C PHE A 195 13.85 -18.72 -4.36
N SER A 196 14.45 -18.83 -3.16
CA SER A 196 15.70 -19.59 -2.98
C SER A 196 15.55 -21.09 -3.24
N ARG A 197 14.33 -21.60 -3.33
CA ARG A 197 13.99 -23.01 -3.57
C ARG A 197 13.30 -23.25 -4.92
N GLU A 198 13.14 -22.21 -5.74
CA GLU A 198 12.36 -22.22 -6.98
C GLU A 198 10.95 -22.80 -6.83
N GLU A 199 10.30 -22.54 -5.68
CA GLU A 199 8.94 -22.97 -5.43
C GLU A 199 7.94 -22.20 -6.32
N ASP A 200 6.76 -22.78 -6.56
CA ASP A 200 5.69 -22.11 -7.33
C ASP A 200 5.14 -20.91 -6.55
N VAL A 201 5.48 -19.70 -7.00
CA VAL A 201 5.02 -18.43 -6.43
C VAL A 201 3.84 -17.82 -7.20
N SER A 202 3.26 -18.54 -8.16
CA SER A 202 2.10 -18.06 -8.93
C SER A 202 0.80 -18.02 -8.12
N LYS A 203 0.79 -18.72 -6.97
CA LYS A 203 -0.39 -18.89 -6.09
C LYS A 203 -0.17 -18.25 -4.71
N VAL A 204 0.68 -17.25 -4.64
CA VAL A 204 0.86 -16.46 -3.42
C VAL A 204 0.14 -15.12 -3.53
N VAL A 205 -0.33 -14.62 -2.39
CA VAL A 205 -0.91 -13.27 -2.26
C VAL A 205 0.07 -12.39 -1.51
N THR A 206 0.46 -11.31 -2.14
CA THR A 206 1.58 -10.44 -1.71
C THR A 206 1.14 -9.12 -1.08
N THR A 207 -0.16 -8.93 -0.83
CA THR A 207 -0.77 -7.71 -0.25
C THR A 207 -0.08 -7.23 1.04
N LEU A 208 0.49 -8.16 1.81
CA LEU A 208 1.17 -7.86 3.09
C LEU A 208 2.58 -7.32 2.94
N ILE A 209 3.11 -7.25 1.71
CA ILE A 209 4.50 -6.89 1.45
C ILE A 209 4.58 -5.41 1.06
N THR A 210 5.55 -4.69 1.61
CA THR A 210 5.79 -3.26 1.34
C THR A 210 7.15 -2.98 0.69
N ASP A 211 8.08 -3.96 0.69
CA ASP A 211 9.42 -3.88 0.11
C ASP A 211 9.75 -5.18 -0.61
N MET A 212 9.97 -5.09 -1.93
CA MET A 212 10.39 -6.22 -2.79
C MET A 212 11.80 -6.02 -3.34
N SER A 213 12.60 -5.16 -2.72
CA SER A 213 13.97 -4.93 -3.18
C SER A 213 14.78 -6.24 -3.20
N TYR A 214 15.61 -6.39 -4.22
CA TYR A 214 16.50 -7.55 -4.41
C TYR A 214 15.79 -8.92 -4.43
N LEU A 215 14.48 -8.99 -4.76
CA LEU A 215 13.73 -10.24 -4.63
C LEU A 215 14.31 -11.37 -5.50
N PHE A 216 14.55 -11.11 -6.79
CA PHE A 216 15.06 -12.14 -7.72
C PHE A 216 16.51 -12.56 -7.43
N SER A 217 17.31 -11.75 -6.74
CA SER A 217 18.67 -12.13 -6.35
C SER A 217 18.70 -13.25 -5.30
N ASN A 218 17.54 -13.65 -4.75
CA ASN A 218 17.43 -14.82 -3.88
C ASN A 218 17.22 -16.15 -4.64
N ALA A 219 16.95 -16.10 -5.94
CA ALA A 219 16.80 -17.31 -6.75
C ALA A 219 18.17 -17.98 -6.99
N PRO A 220 18.21 -19.30 -7.17
CA PRO A 220 19.43 -20.02 -7.49
C PRO A 220 20.07 -19.50 -8.77
N VAL A 221 21.39 -19.43 -8.78
CA VAL A 221 22.19 -18.98 -9.89
C VAL A 221 22.59 -20.16 -10.76
N THR A 222 22.36 -20.06 -12.06
CA THR A 222 22.88 -21.01 -13.04
C THR A 222 24.20 -20.47 -13.57
N PRO A 223 25.34 -21.16 -13.34
CA PRO A 223 26.61 -20.75 -13.89
C PRO A 223 26.55 -20.68 -15.42
N CYS A 224 27.07 -19.59 -16.01
CA CYS A 224 27.16 -19.47 -17.43
C CYS A 224 28.21 -20.47 -17.96
N ASP A 225 27.80 -21.47 -18.74
CA ASP A 225 28.70 -22.38 -19.46
C ASP A 225 29.26 -21.70 -20.72
N CYS A 226 29.65 -20.44 -20.59
CA CYS A 226 30.14 -19.61 -21.67
C CYS A 226 31.64 -19.79 -21.84
N PRO A 227 32.14 -20.09 -23.07
CA PRO A 227 33.56 -20.34 -23.32
C PRO A 227 34.52 -19.17 -23.03
N PHE A 228 33.98 -17.98 -22.77
CA PHE A 228 34.73 -16.75 -22.48
C PHE A 228 34.39 -16.12 -21.11
N GLY A 229 33.68 -16.85 -20.21
CA GLY A 229 33.29 -16.36 -18.88
C GLY A 229 32.28 -15.22 -18.98
N GLY A 230 31.01 -15.55 -19.24
CA GLY A 230 29.89 -14.60 -19.10
C GLY A 230 29.41 -14.48 -17.64
N PRO A 231 28.58 -13.49 -17.30
CA PRO A 231 27.95 -13.43 -16.01
C PRO A 231 27.02 -14.62 -15.78
N ASP A 232 26.91 -15.05 -14.53
CA ASP A 232 25.96 -16.07 -14.14
C ASP A 232 24.52 -15.60 -14.37
N GLU A 233 23.59 -16.54 -14.52
CA GLU A 233 22.23 -16.28 -14.97
C GLU A 233 21.20 -16.73 -13.92
N ILE A 234 20.11 -15.96 -13.77
CA ILE A 234 18.93 -16.37 -13.02
C ILE A 234 17.83 -16.69 -14.03
N LEU A 235 17.54 -17.97 -14.19
CA LEU A 235 16.54 -18.49 -15.15
C LEU A 235 15.15 -18.62 -14.55
N PHE A 236 15.00 -18.48 -13.22
CA PHE A 236 13.71 -18.53 -12.54
C PHE A 236 12.81 -17.40 -13.03
N ASN A 237 11.76 -17.74 -13.76
CA ASN A 237 10.88 -16.80 -14.45
C ASN A 237 9.39 -17.15 -14.20
N PRO A 238 8.93 -17.06 -12.95
CA PRO A 238 7.57 -17.42 -12.57
C PRO A 238 6.54 -16.47 -13.14
N ASP A 239 5.29 -16.94 -13.27
CA ASP A 239 4.16 -16.06 -13.53
C ASP A 239 3.76 -15.35 -12.22
N ILE A 240 3.92 -14.05 -12.21
CA ILE A 240 3.65 -13.18 -11.07
C ILE A 240 2.64 -12.07 -11.43
N SER A 241 1.92 -12.26 -12.54
CA SER A 241 0.95 -11.28 -13.05
C SER A 241 -0.18 -10.96 -12.06
N SER A 242 -0.53 -11.95 -11.21
CA SER A 242 -1.60 -11.84 -10.20
C SER A 242 -1.15 -11.21 -8.88
N TRP A 243 0.12 -10.89 -8.71
CA TRP A 243 0.62 -10.32 -7.46
C TRP A 243 0.04 -8.94 -7.17
N ASP A 244 -0.32 -8.72 -5.93
CA ASP A 244 -0.67 -7.40 -5.41
C ASP A 244 0.59 -6.66 -4.97
N VAL A 245 0.94 -5.62 -5.71
CA VAL A 245 2.08 -4.75 -5.41
C VAL A 245 1.65 -3.35 -4.95
N SER A 246 0.34 -3.14 -4.74
CA SER A 246 -0.25 -1.83 -4.41
C SER A 246 0.20 -1.25 -3.06
N ASN A 247 0.87 -2.04 -2.22
CA ASN A 247 1.45 -1.59 -0.96
C ASN A 247 2.98 -1.44 -1.01
N ILE A 248 3.60 -1.76 -2.16
CA ILE A 248 5.06 -1.68 -2.29
C ILE A 248 5.49 -0.22 -2.41
N THR A 249 6.53 0.15 -1.68
CA THR A 249 7.17 1.46 -1.74
C THR A 249 8.59 1.40 -2.32
N ASN A 250 9.24 0.24 -2.25
CA ASN A 250 10.59 0.00 -2.73
C ASN A 250 10.66 -1.24 -3.64
N MET A 251 11.02 -1.02 -4.91
CA MET A 251 11.25 -2.08 -5.92
C MET A 251 12.69 -2.08 -6.44
N SER A 252 13.64 -1.46 -5.71
CA SER A 252 15.01 -1.38 -6.16
C SER A 252 15.62 -2.77 -6.36
N TYR A 253 16.29 -3.00 -7.50
CA TYR A 253 16.85 -4.31 -7.86
C TYR A 253 15.85 -5.49 -7.85
N MET A 254 14.53 -5.26 -7.91
CA MET A 254 13.57 -6.36 -7.81
C MET A 254 13.83 -7.45 -8.86
N PHE A 255 14.02 -7.08 -10.11
CA PHE A 255 14.42 -7.96 -11.23
C PHE A 255 15.89 -7.73 -11.64
N GLY A 256 16.67 -7.08 -10.76
CA GLY A 256 18.04 -6.72 -11.00
C GLY A 256 19.03 -7.50 -10.15
N SER A 257 20.28 -7.55 -10.59
CA SER A 257 21.40 -8.09 -9.82
C SER A 257 22.68 -7.34 -10.19
N LYS A 258 23.59 -7.19 -9.23
CA LYS A 258 24.88 -6.53 -9.48
C LYS A 258 25.83 -7.37 -10.33
N GLU A 259 25.66 -8.68 -10.33
CA GLU A 259 26.65 -9.63 -10.86
C GLU A 259 26.06 -10.66 -11.84
N MET A 260 24.70 -10.73 -11.97
CA MET A 260 24.01 -11.78 -12.69
C MET A 260 22.99 -11.21 -13.66
N ILE A 261 22.71 -11.90 -14.76
CA ILE A 261 21.62 -11.55 -15.68
C ILE A 261 20.33 -12.24 -15.21
N VAL A 262 19.25 -11.47 -15.06
CA VAL A 262 17.93 -11.99 -14.73
C VAL A 262 17.08 -12.11 -15.98
N PHE A 263 16.59 -13.34 -16.26
CA PHE A 263 15.79 -13.65 -17.45
C PHE A 263 14.28 -13.51 -17.17
N PHE A 264 13.87 -12.38 -16.61
CA PHE A 264 12.46 -12.11 -16.37
C PHE A 264 11.80 -11.38 -17.55
N ASN A 265 10.68 -11.91 -18.06
CA ASN A 265 9.89 -11.26 -19.11
C ASN A 265 8.40 -11.68 -19.07
N LYS A 266 7.79 -11.73 -17.87
CA LYS A 266 6.35 -11.99 -17.73
C LYS A 266 5.56 -10.67 -17.72
N ASP A 267 4.27 -10.78 -18.09
CA ASP A 267 3.38 -9.63 -18.11
C ASP A 267 3.12 -9.11 -16.68
N ILE A 268 3.49 -7.86 -16.46
CA ILE A 268 3.28 -7.12 -15.22
C ILE A 268 2.55 -5.80 -15.48
N SER A 269 1.89 -5.68 -16.63
CA SER A 269 1.21 -4.45 -17.08
C SER A 269 0.05 -4.02 -16.17
N LYS A 270 -0.49 -4.95 -15.36
CA LYS A 270 -1.61 -4.71 -14.45
C LYS A 270 -1.21 -4.37 -13.02
N TRP A 271 0.07 -4.31 -12.75
CA TRP A 271 0.56 -3.94 -11.43
C TRP A 271 0.22 -2.49 -11.08
N ASP A 272 -0.30 -2.28 -9.87
CA ASP A 272 -0.47 -0.95 -9.29
C ASP A 272 0.80 -0.55 -8.54
N VAL A 273 1.64 0.26 -9.20
CA VAL A 273 2.91 0.76 -8.64
C VAL A 273 2.80 2.17 -8.06
N SER A 274 1.59 2.66 -7.89
CA SER A 274 1.32 4.07 -7.52
C SER A 274 1.92 4.52 -6.18
N LYS A 275 2.28 3.58 -5.29
CA LYS A 275 2.95 3.90 -4.02
C LYS A 275 4.48 3.77 -4.08
N VAL A 276 5.04 3.30 -5.18
CA VAL A 276 6.49 3.10 -5.28
C VAL A 276 7.20 4.45 -5.35
N THR A 277 8.26 4.58 -4.55
CA THR A 277 9.11 5.77 -4.49
C THR A 277 10.52 5.52 -5.01
N ASP A 278 10.99 4.27 -4.98
CA ASP A 278 12.30 3.84 -5.42
C ASP A 278 12.18 2.67 -6.41
N MET A 279 12.56 2.92 -7.67
CA MET A 279 12.66 1.92 -8.76
C MET A 279 14.09 1.77 -9.25
N SER A 280 15.09 2.24 -8.49
CA SER A 280 16.47 2.20 -8.92
C SER A 280 16.90 0.77 -9.22
N ASN A 281 17.59 0.58 -10.35
CA ASN A 281 18.10 -0.72 -10.79
C ASN A 281 17.05 -1.83 -10.98
N MET A 282 15.74 -1.51 -11.04
CA MET A 282 14.67 -2.51 -11.01
C MET A 282 14.85 -3.60 -12.09
N PHE A 283 15.33 -3.25 -13.28
CA PHE A 283 15.58 -4.16 -14.41
C PHE A 283 17.07 -4.19 -14.82
N ASN A 284 17.99 -3.99 -13.91
CA ASN A 284 19.44 -3.93 -14.16
C ASN A 284 20.17 -5.22 -13.72
N PRO A 285 20.78 -6.02 -14.64
CA PRO A 285 20.47 -6.10 -16.05
C PRO A 285 19.38 -7.14 -16.33
N ALA A 286 18.31 -6.73 -16.98
CA ALA A 286 17.25 -7.63 -17.45
C ALA A 286 17.22 -7.63 -18.99
N GLY A 287 18.22 -8.22 -19.60
CA GLY A 287 18.48 -8.15 -21.04
C GLY A 287 17.31 -8.58 -21.96
N VAL A 288 16.40 -9.43 -21.45
CA VAL A 288 15.23 -9.93 -22.21
C VAL A 288 13.92 -9.23 -21.87
N PHE A 289 13.90 -8.36 -20.87
CA PHE A 289 12.66 -7.69 -20.45
C PHE A 289 12.17 -6.70 -21.50
N ASN A 290 10.95 -6.89 -21.98
CA ASN A 290 10.30 -5.99 -22.96
C ASN A 290 8.77 -6.00 -22.83
N GLN A 291 8.22 -6.06 -21.60
CA GLN A 291 6.78 -6.01 -21.39
C GLN A 291 6.26 -4.57 -21.36
N ASN A 292 5.00 -4.41 -21.77
CA ASN A 292 4.35 -3.10 -21.77
C ASN A 292 4.04 -2.65 -20.35
N ILE A 293 4.73 -1.61 -19.89
CA ILE A 293 4.57 -0.99 -18.58
C ILE A 293 4.19 0.50 -18.70
N GLY A 294 3.77 0.93 -19.88
CA GLY A 294 3.42 2.34 -20.16
C GLY A 294 2.23 2.85 -19.35
N SER A 295 1.36 1.96 -18.86
CA SER A 295 0.21 2.33 -18.02
C SER A 295 0.53 2.46 -16.52
N TRP A 296 1.75 2.22 -16.09
CA TRP A 296 2.14 2.35 -14.69
C TRP A 296 2.04 3.81 -14.21
N ASP A 297 1.44 4.02 -13.02
CA ASP A 297 1.50 5.30 -12.32
C ASP A 297 2.80 5.39 -11.53
N VAL A 298 3.79 6.09 -12.10
CA VAL A 298 5.10 6.31 -11.48
C VAL A 298 5.22 7.69 -10.83
N SER A 299 4.12 8.41 -10.65
CA SER A 299 4.08 9.80 -10.19
C SER A 299 4.64 10.03 -8.78
N ASN A 300 4.89 8.96 -8.02
CA ASN A 300 5.53 9.04 -6.71
C ASN A 300 7.01 8.64 -6.70
N VAL A 301 7.54 8.17 -7.82
CA VAL A 301 8.95 7.74 -7.91
C VAL A 301 9.88 8.95 -7.86
N THR A 302 10.91 8.85 -7.04
CA THR A 302 11.95 9.88 -6.87
C THR A 302 13.31 9.46 -7.39
N ASP A 303 13.57 8.15 -7.46
CA ASP A 303 14.80 7.55 -7.96
C ASP A 303 14.50 6.52 -9.07
N MET A 304 14.98 6.81 -10.29
CA MET A 304 14.92 5.94 -11.46
C MET A 304 16.32 5.60 -11.99
N SER A 305 17.35 5.79 -11.15
CA SER A 305 18.72 5.50 -11.56
C SER A 305 18.87 4.04 -11.96
N GLU A 306 19.56 3.80 -13.09
CA GLU A 306 19.86 2.47 -13.61
C GLU A 306 18.64 1.56 -13.89
N ILE A 307 17.37 2.07 -13.88
CA ILE A 307 16.16 1.22 -13.95
C ILE A 307 16.16 0.28 -15.17
N PHE A 308 16.64 0.71 -16.34
CA PHE A 308 16.74 -0.08 -17.57
C PHE A 308 18.19 -0.24 -18.05
N ARG A 309 19.15 -0.13 -17.15
CA ARG A 309 20.54 -0.36 -17.48
C ARG A 309 20.75 -1.79 -17.97
N GLY A 310 21.40 -1.94 -19.15
CA GLY A 310 21.62 -3.26 -19.75
C GLY A 310 20.34 -3.96 -20.23
N ALA A 311 19.22 -3.26 -20.32
CA ALA A 311 17.98 -3.79 -20.87
C ALA A 311 18.02 -3.75 -22.41
N GLU A 312 18.78 -4.66 -23.00
CA GLU A 312 19.13 -4.67 -24.44
C GLU A 312 17.93 -4.86 -25.38
N THR A 313 16.80 -5.33 -24.87
CA THR A 313 15.57 -5.53 -25.66
C THR A 313 14.46 -4.54 -25.33
N PHE A 314 14.56 -3.80 -24.21
CA PHE A 314 13.48 -2.91 -23.76
C PHE A 314 13.31 -1.72 -24.69
N ASN A 315 12.12 -1.64 -25.32
CA ASN A 315 11.75 -0.53 -26.20
C ASN A 315 10.23 -0.29 -26.19
N GLN A 316 9.59 -0.33 -25.02
CA GLN A 316 8.16 -0.04 -24.86
C GLN A 316 7.89 1.46 -24.72
N ASP A 317 6.66 1.85 -25.04
CA ASP A 317 6.23 3.23 -24.90
C ASP A 317 5.96 3.57 -23.42
N ILE A 318 6.78 4.46 -22.88
CA ILE A 318 6.71 4.98 -21.52
C ILE A 318 6.60 6.52 -21.51
N GLY A 319 6.26 7.12 -22.65
CA GLY A 319 6.18 8.58 -22.81
C GLY A 319 5.13 9.23 -21.91
N SER A 320 4.09 8.49 -21.51
CA SER A 320 3.03 8.96 -20.61
C SER A 320 3.41 8.96 -19.11
N TRP A 321 4.58 8.47 -18.74
CA TRP A 321 5.01 8.45 -17.33
C TRP A 321 5.14 9.87 -16.75
N ASP A 322 4.52 10.11 -15.59
CA ASP A 322 4.79 11.34 -14.81
C ASP A 322 6.07 11.18 -13.99
N VAL A 323 7.17 11.70 -14.54
CA VAL A 323 8.49 11.69 -13.90
C VAL A 323 8.79 12.98 -13.13
N SER A 324 7.79 13.79 -12.86
CA SER A 324 7.98 15.15 -12.30
C SER A 324 8.60 15.19 -10.91
N LYS A 325 8.59 14.07 -10.16
CA LYS A 325 9.26 13.96 -8.85
C LYS A 325 10.64 13.33 -8.91
N VAL A 326 11.05 12.80 -10.05
CA VAL A 326 12.35 12.13 -10.18
C VAL A 326 13.49 13.15 -10.04
N THR A 327 14.48 12.79 -9.25
CA THR A 327 15.69 13.61 -9.00
C THR A 327 16.95 12.97 -9.57
N ASP A 328 16.99 11.65 -9.71
CA ASP A 328 18.11 10.89 -10.28
C ASP A 328 17.64 10.01 -11.45
N MET A 329 18.23 10.24 -12.63
CA MET A 329 18.05 9.45 -13.86
C MET A 329 19.39 8.91 -14.36
N SER A 330 20.42 8.85 -13.51
CA SER A 330 21.74 8.38 -13.90
C SER A 330 21.68 6.95 -14.45
N SER A 331 22.36 6.72 -15.54
CA SER A 331 22.45 5.42 -16.24
C SER A 331 21.09 4.79 -16.60
N MET A 332 19.98 5.53 -16.59
CA MET A 332 18.62 5.00 -16.77
C MET A 332 18.49 4.09 -18.00
N PHE A 333 19.11 4.43 -19.11
CA PHE A 333 19.11 3.68 -20.37
C PHE A 333 20.54 3.31 -20.83
N TYR A 334 21.46 3.14 -19.89
CA TYR A 334 22.83 2.72 -20.21
C TYR A 334 22.84 1.35 -20.90
N ILE A 335 23.44 1.27 -22.11
CA ILE A 335 23.46 0.04 -22.96
C ILE A 335 22.03 -0.53 -23.15
N SER A 336 21.06 0.33 -23.46
CA SER A 336 19.65 -0.05 -23.68
C SER A 336 19.26 0.12 -25.16
N ALA A 337 18.29 -0.68 -25.62
CA ALA A 337 17.69 -0.52 -26.95
C ALA A 337 16.62 0.58 -27.02
N PHE A 338 16.34 1.26 -25.90
CA PHE A 338 15.26 2.23 -25.80
C PHE A 338 15.42 3.39 -26.80
N ASN A 339 14.36 3.66 -27.59
CA ASN A 339 14.32 4.76 -28.54
C ASN A 339 12.88 5.26 -28.80
N LYS A 340 12.06 5.42 -27.73
CA LYS A 340 10.71 5.95 -27.85
C LYS A 340 10.64 7.44 -27.52
N ASP A 341 9.50 8.03 -27.85
CA ASP A 341 9.21 9.43 -27.56
C ASP A 341 9.01 9.64 -26.06
N ILE A 342 9.75 10.59 -25.48
CA ILE A 342 9.71 11.01 -24.08
C ILE A 342 9.63 12.54 -23.97
N SER A 343 9.06 13.19 -24.98
CA SER A 343 8.91 14.66 -25.03
C SER A 343 8.03 15.21 -23.92
N GLU A 344 7.06 14.44 -23.43
CA GLU A 344 6.13 14.85 -22.37
C GLU A 344 6.73 14.72 -20.95
N TRP A 345 7.93 14.15 -20.82
CA TRP A 345 8.57 14.01 -19.52
C TRP A 345 8.95 15.36 -18.91
N ASN A 346 8.44 15.63 -17.71
CA ASN A 346 8.85 16.77 -16.92
C ASN A 346 10.09 16.45 -16.07
N VAL A 347 11.27 16.71 -16.61
CA VAL A 347 12.56 16.45 -15.95
C VAL A 347 13.07 17.63 -15.11
N SER A 348 12.24 18.63 -14.83
CA SER A 348 12.65 19.87 -14.18
C SER A 348 13.15 19.75 -12.74
N ASN A 349 13.02 18.57 -12.12
CA ASN A 349 13.54 18.26 -10.79
C ASN A 349 14.81 17.40 -10.84
N VAL A 350 15.21 16.88 -12.00
CA VAL A 350 16.37 16.01 -12.13
C VAL A 350 17.64 16.81 -11.89
N THR A 351 18.53 16.25 -11.08
CA THR A 351 19.84 16.84 -10.75
C THR A 351 21.01 16.05 -11.32
N ASN A 352 20.79 14.75 -11.58
CA ASN A 352 21.81 13.83 -12.09
C ASN A 352 21.30 13.10 -13.34
N MET A 353 21.98 13.29 -14.48
CA MET A 353 21.73 12.61 -15.76
C MET A 353 22.98 11.90 -16.27
N SER A 354 23.97 11.62 -15.39
CA SER A 354 25.21 10.98 -15.79
C SER A 354 24.96 9.60 -16.42
N ASN A 355 25.63 9.30 -17.51
CA ASN A 355 25.52 8.05 -18.28
C ASN A 355 24.09 7.73 -18.82
N MET A 356 23.11 8.62 -18.76
CA MET A 356 21.69 8.29 -19.00
C MET A 356 21.46 7.53 -20.31
N PHE A 357 22.10 7.90 -21.40
CA PHE A 357 22.00 7.27 -22.72
C PHE A 357 23.34 6.70 -23.22
N ALA A 358 24.31 6.48 -22.31
CA ALA A 358 25.61 5.98 -22.73
C ALA A 358 25.52 4.57 -23.32
N GLY A 359 26.17 4.35 -24.46
CA GLY A 359 26.15 3.07 -25.19
C GLY A 359 24.77 2.65 -25.71
N SER A 360 23.73 3.50 -25.58
CA SER A 360 22.37 3.17 -25.99
C SER A 360 22.12 3.41 -27.48
N SER A 361 20.98 2.88 -27.97
CA SER A 361 20.47 3.14 -29.32
C SER A 361 19.62 4.41 -29.43
N PHE A 362 19.54 5.22 -28.38
CA PHE A 362 18.66 6.38 -28.34
C PHE A 362 19.05 7.43 -29.39
N ASN A 363 18.12 7.76 -30.27
CA ASN A 363 18.29 8.77 -31.32
C ASN A 363 16.97 9.47 -31.61
N ASN A 364 16.32 10.02 -30.57
CA ASN A 364 15.05 10.70 -30.69
C ASN A 364 15.20 12.19 -30.32
N ASN A 365 14.63 13.09 -31.11
CA ASN A 365 14.65 14.53 -30.85
C ASN A 365 13.72 14.96 -29.69
N SER A 366 13.00 14.05 -29.10
CA SER A 366 12.02 14.30 -28.02
C SER A 366 12.60 15.05 -26.83
N ILE A 367 13.91 14.87 -26.57
CA ILE A 367 14.57 15.47 -25.40
C ILE A 367 14.98 16.93 -25.62
N SER A 368 14.91 17.45 -26.85
CA SER A 368 15.35 18.82 -27.14
C SER A 368 14.62 19.90 -26.33
N GLY A 369 13.36 19.64 -25.95
CA GLY A 369 12.51 20.55 -25.17
C GLY A 369 12.66 20.42 -23.64
N TRP A 370 13.51 19.54 -23.15
CA TRP A 370 13.62 19.27 -21.70
C TRP A 370 14.14 20.49 -20.91
N ASN A 371 13.52 20.72 -19.74
CA ASN A 371 14.03 21.68 -18.76
C ASN A 371 15.08 21.03 -17.87
N VAL A 372 16.34 21.14 -18.24
CA VAL A 372 17.49 20.56 -17.52
C VAL A 372 18.15 21.56 -16.56
N SER A 373 17.48 22.64 -16.22
CA SER A 373 18.07 23.77 -15.47
C SER A 373 18.54 23.43 -14.04
N LYS A 374 18.12 22.27 -13.47
CA LYS A 374 18.64 21.82 -12.16
C LYS A 374 19.74 20.77 -12.27
N VAL A 375 20.04 20.27 -13.45
CA VAL A 375 21.06 19.25 -13.63
C VAL A 375 22.43 19.81 -13.30
N THR A 376 23.19 19.06 -12.52
CA THR A 376 24.56 19.40 -12.12
C THR A 376 25.59 18.45 -12.69
N ASP A 377 25.20 17.23 -13.03
CA ASP A 377 26.06 16.17 -13.59
C ASP A 377 25.46 15.63 -14.89
N MET A 378 26.17 15.82 -16.00
CA MET A 378 25.88 15.26 -17.32
C MET A 378 27.06 14.40 -17.84
N SER A 379 27.95 13.96 -16.94
CA SER A 379 29.12 13.16 -17.32
C SER A 379 28.67 11.88 -18.06
N ASN A 380 29.36 11.57 -19.16
CA ASN A 380 29.08 10.41 -20.01
C ASN A 380 27.67 10.32 -20.60
N MET A 381 26.81 11.33 -20.53
CA MET A 381 25.37 11.18 -20.84
C MET A 381 25.08 10.52 -22.19
N PHE A 382 25.86 10.80 -23.22
CA PHE A 382 25.77 10.19 -24.56
C PHE A 382 27.08 9.46 -24.96
N SER A 383 27.91 9.09 -24.00
CA SER A 383 29.15 8.40 -24.24
C SER A 383 28.91 7.08 -25.03
N GLY A 384 29.57 6.85 -26.13
CA GLY A 384 29.37 5.67 -26.97
C GLY A 384 28.01 5.58 -27.67
N ASN A 385 27.14 6.58 -27.54
CA ASN A 385 25.90 6.63 -28.31
C ASN A 385 26.17 7.00 -29.76
N TYR A 386 26.35 5.99 -30.58
CA TYR A 386 26.80 6.16 -31.96
C TYR A 386 25.82 6.96 -32.85
N TYR A 387 24.51 6.92 -32.57
CA TYR A 387 23.49 7.40 -33.50
C TYR A 387 22.96 8.80 -33.19
N PHE A 388 23.05 9.26 -31.94
CA PHE A 388 22.48 10.51 -31.52
C PHE A 388 23.09 11.73 -32.26
N ASN A 389 22.26 12.51 -32.93
CA ASN A 389 22.67 13.69 -33.66
C ASN A 389 21.57 14.78 -33.74
N HIS A 390 21.06 15.19 -32.58
CA HIS A 390 20.06 16.25 -32.50
C HIS A 390 20.61 17.46 -31.77
N SER A 391 20.09 18.66 -32.10
CA SER A 391 20.44 19.90 -31.41
C SER A 391 19.94 19.88 -29.97
N LEU A 392 20.80 20.30 -29.06
CA LEU A 392 20.49 20.49 -27.63
C LEU A 392 20.67 21.95 -27.24
N ASN A 393 20.68 22.86 -28.20
CA ASN A 393 20.98 24.28 -28.00
C ASN A 393 19.96 25.00 -27.11
N SER A 394 18.73 24.44 -26.96
CA SER A 394 17.71 24.97 -26.06
C SER A 394 17.89 24.61 -24.58
N TRP A 395 18.82 23.68 -24.27
CA TRP A 395 19.06 23.26 -22.90
C TRP A 395 19.72 24.37 -22.06
N ASN A 396 19.14 24.65 -20.89
CA ASN A 396 19.77 25.50 -19.89
C ASN A 396 20.72 24.68 -19.01
N VAL A 397 21.99 24.66 -19.36
CA VAL A 397 23.04 23.91 -18.65
C VAL A 397 23.80 24.74 -17.62
N SER A 398 23.31 25.92 -17.27
CA SER A 398 24.02 26.90 -16.42
C SER A 398 24.30 26.44 -14.98
N ASN A 399 23.78 25.28 -14.57
CA ASN A 399 24.10 24.67 -13.26
C ASN A 399 25.01 23.44 -13.39
N VAL A 400 25.32 22.97 -14.59
CA VAL A 400 26.16 21.79 -14.78
C VAL A 400 27.60 22.11 -14.38
N THR A 401 28.19 21.20 -13.63
CA THR A 401 29.59 21.27 -13.15
C THR A 401 30.49 20.24 -13.78
N ASP A 402 29.91 19.10 -14.20
CA ASP A 402 30.65 18.00 -14.84
C ASP A 402 29.99 17.62 -16.20
N MET A 403 30.77 17.75 -17.27
CA MET A 403 30.45 17.31 -18.64
C MET A 403 31.51 16.33 -19.18
N SER A 404 32.29 15.72 -18.29
CA SER A 404 33.34 14.79 -18.70
C SER A 404 32.77 13.66 -19.54
N SER A 405 33.42 13.37 -20.67
CA SER A 405 33.05 12.31 -21.62
C SER A 405 31.60 12.37 -22.16
N MET A 406 30.89 13.51 -22.05
CA MET A 406 29.47 13.60 -22.39
C MET A 406 29.15 13.07 -23.80
N PHE A 407 30.01 13.29 -24.79
CA PHE A 407 29.88 12.83 -26.17
C PHE A 407 31.07 11.97 -26.59
N PHE A 408 31.74 11.32 -25.64
CA PHE A 408 32.84 10.42 -25.94
C PHE A 408 32.42 9.31 -26.91
N GLY A 409 33.08 9.16 -28.06
CA GLY A 409 32.74 8.14 -29.05
C GLY A 409 31.33 8.27 -29.66
N ALA A 410 30.63 9.40 -29.47
CA ALA A 410 29.35 9.68 -30.12
C ALA A 410 29.58 10.09 -31.57
N ASN A 411 29.97 9.14 -32.41
CA ASN A 411 30.56 9.35 -33.72
C ASN A 411 29.68 10.11 -34.74
N LYS A 412 28.37 10.18 -34.54
CA LYS A 412 27.45 10.93 -35.40
C LYS A 412 27.09 12.31 -34.85
N PHE A 413 27.41 12.59 -33.57
CA PHE A 413 26.96 13.82 -32.94
C PHE A 413 27.69 15.04 -33.55
N ASN A 414 26.86 15.91 -34.11
CA ASN A 414 27.24 17.24 -34.59
C ASN A 414 26.05 18.21 -34.34
N GLY A 415 25.26 17.98 -33.28
CA GLY A 415 24.14 18.84 -32.88
C GLY A 415 24.62 20.18 -32.35
N ASP A 416 23.85 21.23 -32.60
CA ASP A 416 24.15 22.58 -32.10
C ASP A 416 24.04 22.64 -30.56
N ILE A 417 25.10 23.17 -29.93
CA ILE A 417 25.26 23.39 -28.49
C ILE A 417 25.98 24.75 -28.21
N GLY A 418 26.07 25.59 -29.22
CA GLY A 418 26.88 26.82 -29.15
C GLY A 418 26.38 27.84 -28.15
N SER A 419 25.06 27.86 -27.81
CA SER A 419 24.48 28.80 -26.85
C SER A 419 24.59 28.36 -25.39
N TRP A 420 25.20 27.22 -25.10
CA TRP A 420 25.31 26.72 -23.73
C TRP A 420 26.10 27.64 -22.81
N ASP A 421 25.52 27.96 -21.64
CA ASP A 421 26.25 28.61 -20.55
C ASP A 421 27.02 27.58 -19.72
N VAL A 422 28.28 27.38 -20.06
CA VAL A 422 29.18 26.42 -19.40
C VAL A 422 30.00 27.05 -18.28
N SER A 423 29.63 28.24 -17.84
CA SER A 423 30.43 29.06 -16.88
C SER A 423 30.67 28.40 -15.53
N LYS A 424 29.89 27.36 -15.15
CA LYS A 424 30.11 26.60 -13.91
C LYS A 424 30.81 25.26 -14.13
N VAL A 425 31.02 24.85 -15.36
CA VAL A 425 31.65 23.57 -15.64
C VAL A 425 33.13 23.60 -15.23
N THR A 426 33.54 22.55 -14.52
CA THR A 426 34.93 22.43 -14.04
C THR A 426 35.66 21.27 -14.73
N ASP A 427 34.95 20.28 -15.25
CA ASP A 427 35.50 19.11 -15.96
C ASP A 427 34.82 18.92 -17.32
N MET A 428 35.60 18.97 -18.41
CA MET A 428 35.24 18.62 -19.76
C MET A 428 36.21 17.57 -20.35
N SER A 429 36.87 16.80 -19.49
CA SER A 429 37.81 15.78 -19.94
C SER A 429 37.12 14.80 -20.86
N ASN A 430 37.75 14.48 -22.00
CA ASN A 430 37.27 13.56 -23.02
C ASN A 430 35.90 13.90 -23.64
N MET A 431 35.35 15.11 -23.44
CA MET A 431 33.95 15.44 -23.82
C MET A 431 33.62 15.08 -25.28
N PHE A 432 34.51 15.32 -26.21
CA PHE A 432 34.38 14.97 -27.67
C PHE A 432 35.44 13.97 -28.11
N ASN A 433 36.09 13.28 -27.20
CA ASN A 433 37.12 12.28 -27.58
C ASN A 433 36.47 11.23 -28.47
N SER A 434 37.14 10.94 -29.60
CA SER A 434 36.67 10.00 -30.63
C SER A 434 35.33 10.39 -31.29
N ASN A 435 34.85 11.62 -31.13
CA ASN A 435 33.73 12.13 -31.91
C ASN A 435 34.22 12.69 -33.23
N VAL A 436 34.22 11.88 -34.26
CA VAL A 436 34.85 12.18 -35.57
C VAL A 436 34.06 13.20 -36.43
N THR A 437 32.80 13.55 -36.03
CA THR A 437 31.96 14.43 -36.83
C THR A 437 31.74 15.82 -36.20
N PHE A 438 32.02 15.99 -34.93
CA PHE A 438 31.72 17.23 -34.22
C PHE A 438 32.54 18.39 -34.75
N ASN A 439 31.88 19.47 -35.18
CA ASN A 439 32.50 20.71 -35.65
C ASN A 439 31.56 21.91 -35.50
N GLN A 440 30.75 21.98 -34.41
CA GLN A 440 29.89 23.13 -34.15
C GLN A 440 30.67 24.28 -33.50
N ASP A 441 30.20 25.51 -33.75
CA ASP A 441 30.80 26.69 -33.19
C ASP A 441 30.52 26.76 -31.67
N ILE A 442 31.58 26.67 -30.89
CA ILE A 442 31.60 26.76 -29.43
C ILE A 442 32.52 27.88 -28.94
N SER A 443 32.89 28.82 -29.83
CA SER A 443 33.75 29.95 -29.52
C SER A 443 33.19 30.88 -28.42
N GLY A 444 31.84 30.89 -28.26
CA GLY A 444 31.15 31.69 -27.26
C GLY A 444 31.15 31.10 -25.83
N TRP A 445 31.69 29.93 -25.62
CA TRP A 445 31.67 29.28 -24.31
C TRP A 445 32.55 30.05 -23.30
N ASN A 446 31.96 30.29 -22.10
CA ASN A 446 32.72 30.86 -20.95
C ASN A 446 33.42 29.71 -20.18
N THR A 447 34.69 29.50 -20.46
CA THR A 447 35.49 28.40 -19.93
C THR A 447 36.28 28.75 -18.66
N GLY A 448 36.11 29.99 -18.11
CA GLY A 448 36.93 30.52 -17.02
C GLY A 448 36.90 29.78 -15.68
N ASN A 449 36.10 28.70 -15.56
CA ASN A 449 36.11 27.80 -14.38
C ASN A 449 36.60 26.39 -14.68
N LEU A 450 36.95 26.10 -15.93
CA LEU A 450 37.49 24.77 -16.29
C LEU A 450 38.83 24.53 -15.59
N THR A 451 38.98 23.34 -15.07
CA THR A 451 40.21 22.85 -14.45
C THR A 451 40.80 21.65 -15.17
N ASN A 452 39.94 20.88 -15.89
CA ASN A 452 40.32 19.67 -16.57
C ASN A 452 39.78 19.64 -18.02
N MET A 453 40.67 19.59 -19.00
CA MET A 453 40.34 19.49 -20.42
C MET A 453 41.08 18.30 -21.07
N ARG A 454 41.55 17.34 -20.26
CA ARG A 454 42.29 16.15 -20.73
C ARG A 454 41.54 15.47 -21.87
N GLY A 455 42.18 15.24 -23.00
CA GLY A 455 41.66 14.51 -24.12
C GLY A 455 40.40 15.06 -24.78
N MET A 456 40.01 16.32 -24.47
CA MET A 456 38.67 16.88 -24.83
C MET A 456 38.35 16.70 -26.32
N PHE A 457 39.30 16.89 -27.22
CA PHE A 457 39.15 16.72 -28.68
C PHE A 457 40.08 15.62 -29.24
N SER A 458 40.55 14.71 -28.40
CA SER A 458 41.38 13.57 -28.86
C SER A 458 40.59 12.76 -29.89
N TYR A 459 41.21 12.45 -31.05
CA TYR A 459 40.59 11.78 -32.20
C TYR A 459 39.30 12.46 -32.76
N ALA A 460 39.02 13.73 -32.44
CA ALA A 460 37.92 14.50 -33.00
C ALA A 460 38.33 15.11 -34.37
N SER A 461 38.46 14.28 -35.36
CA SER A 461 39.13 14.61 -36.64
C SER A 461 38.43 15.69 -37.48
N SER A 462 37.15 16.01 -37.23
CA SER A 462 36.47 17.12 -37.91
C SER A 462 36.55 18.46 -37.15
N PHE A 463 36.94 18.46 -35.89
CA PHE A 463 36.91 19.66 -35.09
C PHE A 463 37.98 20.67 -35.47
N ASN A 464 37.54 21.87 -35.91
CA ASN A 464 38.47 22.97 -36.29
C ASN A 464 37.81 24.35 -36.09
N GLN A 465 37.07 24.55 -34.98
CA GLN A 465 36.45 25.82 -34.66
C GLN A 465 37.42 26.73 -33.87
N ASP A 466 37.25 28.04 -34.02
CA ASP A 466 38.04 29.04 -33.29
C ASP A 466 37.71 29.06 -31.80
N ILE A 467 38.65 28.60 -30.99
CA ILE A 467 38.56 28.58 -29.52
C ILE A 467 39.67 29.42 -28.88
N GLY A 468 40.32 30.29 -29.66
CA GLY A 468 41.39 31.13 -29.18
C GLY A 468 41.00 32.07 -28.04
N ASN A 469 39.72 32.45 -27.93
CA ASN A 469 39.19 33.33 -26.87
C ASN A 469 38.82 32.59 -25.54
N TRP A 470 39.02 31.27 -25.48
CA TRP A 470 38.75 30.54 -24.24
C TRP A 470 39.69 30.95 -23.09
N ASP A 471 39.12 31.18 -21.91
CA ASP A 471 39.93 31.38 -20.69
C ASP A 471 40.31 30.02 -20.11
N VAL A 472 41.58 29.69 -20.22
CA VAL A 472 42.16 28.39 -19.74
C VAL A 472 43.05 28.61 -18.52
N SER A 473 43.05 29.82 -17.93
CA SER A 473 43.95 30.20 -16.85
C SER A 473 43.83 29.39 -15.54
N LYS A 474 42.76 28.58 -15.41
CA LYS A 474 42.56 27.67 -14.29
C LYS A 474 42.82 26.22 -14.62
N VAL A 475 43.04 25.89 -15.88
CA VAL A 475 43.22 24.50 -16.32
C VAL A 475 44.56 23.96 -15.83
N THR A 476 44.51 22.76 -15.28
CA THR A 476 45.69 22.05 -14.74
C THR A 476 46.06 20.83 -15.55
N ASP A 477 45.09 20.21 -16.25
CA ASP A 477 45.35 19.06 -17.13
C ASP A 477 44.78 19.32 -18.54
N MET A 478 45.65 19.40 -19.54
CA MET A 478 45.36 19.47 -20.98
C MET A 478 45.98 18.29 -21.74
N SER A 479 46.44 17.26 -21.03
CA SER A 479 47.08 16.15 -21.63
C SER A 479 46.18 15.51 -22.69
N TRP A 480 46.74 15.19 -23.85
CA TRP A 480 46.03 14.52 -24.95
C TRP A 480 44.90 15.33 -25.60
N MET A 481 44.72 16.61 -25.29
CA MET A 481 43.58 17.44 -25.72
C MET A 481 43.28 17.36 -27.22
N PHE A 482 44.31 17.37 -28.07
CA PHE A 482 44.24 17.26 -29.54
C PHE A 482 45.01 16.05 -30.05
N TYR A 483 45.10 14.97 -29.27
CA TYR A 483 45.85 13.80 -29.65
C TYR A 483 45.19 13.09 -30.83
N GLU A 484 45.99 12.77 -31.86
CA GLU A 484 45.55 12.02 -33.04
C GLU A 484 46.58 10.97 -33.40
N LEU A 485 46.14 9.71 -33.71
CA LEU A 485 47.03 8.68 -34.20
C LEU A 485 47.38 8.97 -35.68
N ILE A 486 48.59 9.40 -35.91
CA ILE A 486 49.15 9.46 -37.27
C ILE A 486 49.40 8.04 -37.74
N SER A 487 48.58 7.52 -38.69
CA SER A 487 48.86 6.26 -39.37
C SER A 487 50.20 6.39 -40.13
N PRO A 488 51.19 5.54 -39.85
CA PRO A 488 52.43 5.59 -40.60
C PRO A 488 52.15 5.26 -42.08
N GLY A 489 52.14 6.28 -42.94
CA GLY A 489 51.97 6.13 -44.39
C GLY A 489 50.93 7.01 -45.07
N ASN A 490 50.05 7.67 -44.33
CA ASN A 490 49.04 8.58 -44.91
C ASN A 490 49.17 9.99 -44.32
N LYS A 491 50.14 10.74 -44.81
CA LYS A 491 50.43 12.12 -44.37
C LYS A 491 49.44 13.15 -44.94
N ASP A 492 48.55 12.75 -45.86
CA ASP A 492 47.70 13.67 -46.61
C ASP A 492 46.26 13.74 -46.09
N GLU A 493 45.88 12.87 -45.16
CA GLU A 493 44.49 12.84 -44.62
C GLU A 493 44.32 13.50 -43.25
N ILE A 494 45.38 13.97 -42.63
CA ILE A 494 45.29 14.63 -41.32
C ILE A 494 44.82 16.07 -41.55
N ARG A 495 43.66 16.41 -41.05
CA ARG A 495 43.25 17.80 -40.85
C ARG A 495 43.43 18.12 -39.38
N PRO A 496 44.64 18.40 -38.93
CA PRO A 496 44.88 18.76 -37.54
C PRO A 496 44.12 20.04 -37.22
N PHE A 497 43.62 20.12 -35.99
CA PHE A 497 43.22 21.39 -35.43
C PHE A 497 44.32 22.45 -35.70
N ASN A 498 43.94 23.56 -36.33
CA ASN A 498 44.91 24.58 -36.75
C ASN A 498 44.51 26.01 -36.44
N GLN A 499 43.58 26.19 -35.45
CA GLN A 499 43.20 27.52 -35.03
C GLN A 499 44.23 28.13 -34.09
N ASP A 500 44.23 29.46 -34.02
CA ASP A 500 45.17 30.21 -33.18
C ASP A 500 44.75 30.14 -31.69
N ILE A 501 45.61 29.52 -30.90
CA ILE A 501 45.46 29.41 -29.43
C ILE A 501 46.64 30.10 -28.71
N GLY A 502 47.37 30.99 -29.39
CA GLY A 502 48.53 31.63 -28.84
C GLY A 502 48.20 32.60 -27.68
N SER A 503 46.94 32.99 -27.48
CA SER A 503 46.48 33.79 -26.38
C SER A 503 46.23 33.03 -25.07
N TRP A 504 46.30 31.73 -25.08
CA TRP A 504 45.98 30.90 -23.89
C TRP A 504 47.00 31.10 -22.75
N ASP A 505 46.52 31.38 -21.54
CA ASP A 505 47.34 31.36 -20.32
C ASP A 505 47.44 29.94 -19.78
N VAL A 506 48.47 29.22 -20.11
CA VAL A 506 48.73 27.83 -19.69
C VAL A 506 49.66 27.74 -18.48
N GLY A 507 49.82 28.83 -17.73
CA GLY A 507 50.74 28.90 -16.59
C GLY A 507 50.44 27.93 -15.44
N LYS A 508 49.26 27.35 -15.38
CA LYS A 508 48.88 26.33 -14.38
C LYS A 508 48.83 24.89 -14.89
N VAL A 509 49.02 24.70 -16.17
CA VAL A 509 49.01 23.35 -16.76
C VAL A 509 50.22 22.56 -16.28
N THR A 510 49.99 21.40 -15.70
CA THR A 510 51.03 20.48 -15.18
C THR A 510 51.17 19.22 -15.99
N ASP A 511 50.13 18.82 -16.75
CA ASP A 511 50.06 17.64 -17.60
C ASP A 511 49.45 17.93 -18.97
#